data_6aba6c6f43ea1be0ddd97c7ffcb10d28
#
_entry.id   6aba6c6f43ea1be0ddd97c7ffcb10d28
#
_cell.length_a   1.000
_cell.length_b   1.000
_cell.length_c   1.000
_cell.angle_alpha   90.00
_cell.angle_beta   90.00
_cell.angle_gamma   90.00
#
_symmetry.space_group_name_H-M   'P 1'
#
loop_
_entity.id
_entity.type
_entity.pdbx_description
1 polymer ?
#
loop_
_entity_poly.entity_id
_entity_poly.type
_entity_poly.pdbx_seq_one_letter_code
_entity_poly.pdbx_strand_id
1 'polypeptide(L)'
;MSFVDQPAARESRISYINDFFLSDEAALVRDLADTADPGDAARGKIQTTAAQLVASVRKNSKSDGGIEAFLQQYDLSSAEGVLLMCIAEALLRIPDADTADRLIADKITSAQWKDHLGASDSLFVNASTWGLMLTGQILSLDDMAKSNPGQALGKMVGRVGEPFVRTAMRQAMKIMGHQFVMGRTIAEAIKRSSKNEVLPYRHSYDMLGESALTMSDAKRYLENYHSGIASIGDSISGASMDVFEAPGISVKLSALHPRYEFTHEDRVMRELVPEVLELAKHAKDIGIGLTIDSEEADRLEMWLNIFETVYRDPALDNWDGFGLAVQTYTRRGRDSIRFLTDLAGDVGRRIPVRLVKGAYWDSEVKLAQERGLESYPVFTRKSHSDVSYLAAAMLFRIVR
;
A
#
# COMPACT_ATOMS: atom_id res chain seq x y z
N MET A 1 42.92 9.56 16.72
CA MET A 1 41.78 9.47 15.83
C MET A 1 41.07 10.80 15.91
N SER A 2 41.17 11.67 14.90
CA SER A 2 40.45 12.92 14.84
C SER A 2 39.02 12.62 14.45
N PHE A 3 38.09 12.97 15.32
CA PHE A 3 36.67 13.01 14.93
C PHE A 3 36.57 14.04 13.79
N VAL A 4 36.10 13.60 12.65
CA VAL A 4 35.75 14.49 11.54
C VAL A 4 34.69 15.44 12.08
N ASP A 5 34.92 16.76 11.92
CA ASP A 5 33.93 17.80 12.26
C ASP A 5 32.60 17.39 11.62
N GLN A 6 31.58 17.23 12.47
CA GLN A 6 30.23 17.07 11.98
C GLN A 6 29.88 18.35 11.20
N PRO A 7 29.42 18.27 9.95
CA PRO A 7 28.97 19.44 9.25
C PRO A 7 27.89 20.10 10.10
N ALA A 8 27.99 21.43 10.27
CA ALA A 8 27.00 22.21 10.99
C ALA A 8 25.61 21.84 10.47
N ALA A 9 24.73 21.42 11.38
CA ALA A 9 23.37 21.03 11.05
C ALA A 9 22.73 22.14 10.21
N ARG A 10 22.41 21.86 8.97
CA ARG A 10 21.59 22.73 8.14
C ARG A 10 20.27 22.86 8.90
N GLU A 11 19.92 24.06 9.36
CA GLU A 11 18.56 24.28 9.86
C GLU A 11 17.60 24.01 8.71
N SER A 12 17.08 22.79 8.67
CA SER A 12 16.09 22.35 7.71
C SER A 12 14.79 23.11 8.00
N ARG A 13 14.11 23.63 6.97
CA ARG A 13 12.73 24.15 7.09
C ARG A 13 11.78 23.16 7.72
N ILE A 14 12.18 21.90 7.78
CA ILE A 14 11.41 20.73 8.25
C ILE A 14 11.75 20.43 9.72
N SER A 15 12.81 21.00 10.30
CA SER A 15 13.30 20.65 11.64
C SER A 15 12.22 20.70 12.72
N TYR A 16 11.30 21.67 12.67
CA TYR A 16 10.20 21.79 13.62
C TYR A 16 9.24 20.61 13.62
N ILE A 17 9.14 19.87 12.50
CA ILE A 17 8.29 18.67 12.40
C ILE A 17 8.85 17.56 13.30
N ASN A 18 10.17 17.51 13.49
CA ASN A 18 10.82 16.50 14.30
C ASN A 18 10.56 16.64 15.80
N ASP A 19 10.17 17.83 16.28
CA ASP A 19 9.75 18.06 17.66
C ASP A 19 8.55 17.18 18.06
N PHE A 20 7.76 16.76 17.06
CA PHE A 20 6.61 15.88 17.26
C PHE A 20 6.94 14.38 17.18
N PHE A 21 8.16 13.97 16.84
CA PHE A 21 8.51 12.57 16.59
C PHE A 21 8.15 11.66 17.77
N LEU A 22 8.54 12.03 18.99
CA LEU A 22 8.23 11.31 20.23
C LEU A 22 7.43 12.17 21.23
N SER A 23 6.67 13.16 20.76
CA SER A 23 5.90 14.08 21.60
C SER A 23 4.89 13.34 22.50
N ASP A 24 4.40 14.01 23.55
CA ASP A 24 3.34 13.43 24.41
C ASP A 24 2.07 13.21 23.60
N GLU A 25 1.68 11.93 23.47
CA GLU A 25 0.54 11.53 22.67
C GLU A 25 -0.78 12.11 23.16
N ALA A 26 -0.97 12.15 24.49
CA ALA A 26 -2.22 12.62 25.07
C ALA A 26 -2.40 14.14 24.89
N ALA A 27 -1.32 14.90 25.02
CA ALA A 27 -1.33 16.34 24.76
C ALA A 27 -1.59 16.63 23.28
N LEU A 28 -0.89 15.94 22.40
CA LEU A 28 -1.06 16.09 20.95
C LEU A 28 -2.49 15.73 20.49
N VAL A 29 -3.06 14.62 21.00
CA VAL A 29 -4.43 14.22 20.63
C VAL A 29 -5.46 15.26 21.10
N ARG A 30 -5.28 15.89 22.26
CA ARG A 30 -6.19 16.97 22.70
C ARG A 30 -6.15 18.15 21.74
N ASP A 31 -4.96 18.59 21.36
CA ASP A 31 -4.78 19.69 20.39
C ASP A 31 -5.36 19.35 18.99
N LEU A 32 -5.16 18.11 18.53
CA LEU A 32 -5.74 17.65 17.28
C LEU A 32 -7.26 17.52 17.32
N ALA A 33 -7.84 17.15 18.47
CA ALA A 33 -9.29 16.96 18.62
C ALA A 33 -10.05 18.27 18.42
N ASP A 34 -9.50 19.39 18.87
CA ASP A 34 -10.10 20.71 18.65
C ASP A 34 -10.16 21.07 17.16
N THR A 35 -9.15 20.70 16.40
CA THR A 35 -9.11 20.87 14.93
C THR A 35 -10.04 19.89 14.22
N ALA A 36 -10.13 18.66 14.72
CA ALA A 36 -10.89 17.57 14.13
C ALA A 36 -12.40 17.67 14.35
N ASP A 37 -12.87 18.53 15.24
CA ASP A 37 -14.30 18.63 15.57
C ASP A 37 -15.09 19.27 14.41
N PRO A 38 -15.98 18.49 13.73
CA PRO A 38 -16.79 19.02 12.63
C PRO A 38 -18.01 19.80 13.09
N GLY A 39 -18.27 19.89 14.40
CA GLY A 39 -19.51 20.41 15.00
C GLY A 39 -20.68 19.43 14.94
N ASP A 40 -21.70 19.66 15.78
CA ASP A 40 -22.81 18.71 15.99
C ASP A 40 -23.63 18.38 14.74
N ALA A 41 -23.92 19.39 13.91
CA ALA A 41 -24.70 19.22 12.69
C ALA A 41 -23.98 18.29 11.67
N ALA A 42 -22.67 18.49 11.47
CA ALA A 42 -21.89 17.65 10.58
C ALA A 42 -21.68 16.25 11.17
N ARG A 43 -21.51 16.14 12.49
CA ARG A 43 -21.38 14.86 13.20
C ARG A 43 -22.60 13.98 13.00
N GLY A 44 -23.82 14.51 13.13
CA GLY A 44 -25.05 13.78 12.88
C GLY A 44 -25.15 13.27 11.44
N LYS A 45 -24.78 14.10 10.46
CA LYS A 45 -24.74 13.70 9.04
C LYS A 45 -23.69 12.60 8.78
N ILE A 46 -22.50 12.72 9.36
CA ILE A 46 -21.43 11.70 9.26
C ILE A 46 -21.90 10.36 9.81
N GLN A 47 -22.50 10.33 11.00
CA GLN A 47 -23.03 9.11 11.62
C GLN A 47 -24.09 8.45 10.75
N THR A 48 -25.07 9.22 10.25
CA THR A 48 -26.12 8.72 9.39
C THR A 48 -25.56 8.13 8.10
N THR A 49 -24.63 8.83 7.43
CA THR A 49 -24.00 8.35 6.20
C THR A 49 -23.18 7.10 6.44
N ALA A 50 -22.39 7.05 7.52
CA ALA A 50 -21.59 5.87 7.89
C ALA A 50 -22.49 4.65 8.15
N ALA A 51 -23.59 4.83 8.90
CA ALA A 51 -24.55 3.76 9.16
C ALA A 51 -25.19 3.22 7.86
N GLN A 52 -25.53 4.11 6.92
CA GLN A 52 -26.08 3.73 5.61
C GLN A 52 -25.06 2.95 4.77
N LEU A 53 -23.80 3.38 4.75
CA LEU A 53 -22.71 2.67 4.05
C LEU A 53 -22.53 1.26 4.62
N VAL A 54 -22.43 1.13 5.96
CA VAL A 54 -22.31 -0.17 6.62
C VAL A 54 -23.48 -1.09 6.31
N ALA A 55 -24.72 -0.56 6.36
CA ALA A 55 -25.92 -1.32 6.04
C ALA A 55 -25.93 -1.81 4.58
N SER A 56 -25.49 -0.95 3.64
CA SER A 56 -25.39 -1.28 2.22
C SER A 56 -24.33 -2.36 1.98
N VAL A 57 -23.15 -2.24 2.58
CA VAL A 57 -22.11 -3.27 2.48
C VAL A 57 -22.62 -4.61 3.01
N ARG A 58 -23.22 -4.64 4.20
CA ARG A 58 -23.78 -5.86 4.79
C ARG A 58 -24.91 -6.49 3.98
N LYS A 59 -25.71 -5.67 3.31
CA LYS A 59 -26.78 -6.15 2.42
C LYS A 59 -26.18 -6.79 1.16
N ASN A 60 -25.23 -6.12 0.52
CA ASN A 60 -24.65 -6.57 -0.74
C ASN A 60 -23.74 -7.79 -0.56
N SER A 61 -22.99 -7.86 0.56
CA SER A 61 -22.12 -9.02 0.85
C SER A 61 -22.85 -10.36 0.97
N LYS A 62 -24.17 -10.36 1.16
CA LYS A 62 -24.98 -11.59 1.18
C LYS A 62 -25.41 -12.06 -0.20
N SER A 63 -25.32 -11.22 -1.23
CA SER A 63 -25.78 -11.52 -2.59
C SER A 63 -24.68 -12.04 -3.50
N ASP A 64 -23.42 -11.73 -3.22
CA ASP A 64 -22.29 -12.11 -4.03
C ASP A 64 -21.68 -13.43 -3.51
N GLY A 65 -22.27 -14.55 -3.96
CA GLY A 65 -21.76 -15.88 -3.63
C GLY A 65 -20.39 -16.12 -4.25
N GLY A 66 -19.47 -16.69 -3.51
CA GLY A 66 -18.13 -17.09 -3.96
C GLY A 66 -17.01 -16.54 -3.08
N ILE A 67 -16.32 -15.52 -3.51
CA ILE A 67 -15.12 -14.99 -2.84
C ILE A 67 -15.49 -14.23 -1.56
N GLU A 68 -16.55 -13.42 -1.56
CA GLU A 68 -17.01 -12.72 -0.36
C GLU A 68 -17.47 -13.69 0.73
N ALA A 69 -18.14 -14.77 0.39
CA ALA A 69 -18.49 -15.82 1.34
C ALA A 69 -17.22 -16.51 1.91
N PHE A 70 -16.20 -16.68 1.08
CA PHE A 70 -14.90 -17.18 1.51
C PHE A 70 -14.19 -16.21 2.45
N LEU A 71 -14.12 -14.91 2.10
CA LEU A 71 -13.50 -13.88 2.93
C LEU A 71 -14.28 -13.62 4.24
N GLN A 72 -15.59 -13.85 4.28
CA GLN A 72 -16.39 -13.82 5.50
C GLN A 72 -16.16 -15.04 6.39
N GLN A 73 -15.89 -16.19 5.81
CA GLN A 73 -15.59 -17.42 6.55
C GLN A 73 -14.18 -17.38 7.16
N TYR A 74 -13.26 -16.68 6.51
CA TYR A 74 -11.88 -16.46 6.97
C TYR A 74 -11.71 -14.99 7.36
N ASP A 75 -11.72 -14.72 8.65
CA ASP A 75 -11.36 -13.39 9.17
C ASP A 75 -9.90 -13.08 8.75
N LEU A 76 -9.75 -12.11 7.84
CA LEU A 76 -8.44 -11.69 7.33
C LEU A 76 -7.54 -11.10 8.42
N SER A 77 -8.09 -10.74 9.57
CA SER A 77 -7.34 -10.32 10.75
C SER A 77 -6.88 -11.50 11.62
N SER A 78 -7.34 -12.71 11.34
CA SER A 78 -6.86 -13.92 11.99
C SER A 78 -5.47 -14.31 11.49
N ALA A 79 -4.74 -15.09 12.30
CA ALA A 79 -3.44 -15.64 11.87
C ALA A 79 -3.53 -16.46 10.58
N GLU A 80 -4.67 -17.14 10.38
CA GLU A 80 -4.99 -17.92 9.20
C GLU A 80 -5.20 -17.04 7.97
N GLY A 81 -5.96 -15.95 8.12
CA GLY A 81 -6.17 -14.99 7.06
C GLY A 81 -4.87 -14.31 6.62
N VAL A 82 -4.02 -13.92 7.58
CA VAL A 82 -2.70 -13.34 7.30
C VAL A 82 -1.81 -14.32 6.54
N LEU A 83 -1.76 -15.60 6.96
CA LEU A 83 -0.98 -16.63 6.27
C LEU A 83 -1.47 -16.83 4.84
N LEU A 84 -2.79 -16.86 4.61
CA LEU A 84 -3.39 -16.97 3.30
C LEU A 84 -2.97 -15.80 2.39
N MET A 85 -2.99 -14.59 2.91
CA MET A 85 -2.54 -13.41 2.19
C MET A 85 -1.06 -13.48 1.84
N CYS A 86 -0.20 -13.89 2.77
CA CYS A 86 1.23 -14.08 2.51
C CYS A 86 1.51 -15.09 1.40
N ILE A 87 0.77 -16.20 1.37
CA ILE A 87 0.91 -17.22 0.32
C ILE A 87 0.42 -16.69 -1.02
N ALA A 88 -0.73 -16.01 -1.04
CA ALA A 88 -1.27 -15.39 -2.25
C ALA A 88 -0.29 -14.34 -2.81
N GLU A 89 0.29 -13.51 -1.95
CA GLU A 89 1.30 -12.53 -2.31
C GLU A 89 2.56 -13.20 -2.86
N ALA A 90 3.08 -14.24 -2.19
CA ALA A 90 4.25 -14.99 -2.64
C ALA A 90 4.04 -15.58 -4.04
N LEU A 91 2.88 -16.19 -4.29
CA LEU A 91 2.53 -16.76 -5.61
C LEU A 91 2.35 -15.68 -6.69
N LEU A 92 1.89 -14.48 -6.33
CA LEU A 92 1.80 -13.37 -7.26
C LEU A 92 3.17 -12.78 -7.64
N ARG A 93 4.13 -12.83 -6.70
CA ARG A 93 5.51 -12.35 -6.91
C ARG A 93 6.40 -13.34 -7.68
N ILE A 94 6.05 -14.62 -7.72
CA ILE A 94 6.81 -15.63 -8.45
C ILE A 94 6.66 -15.40 -9.96
N PRO A 95 7.76 -15.14 -10.70
CA PRO A 95 7.69 -14.70 -12.09
C PRO A 95 7.33 -15.82 -13.06
N ASP A 96 7.57 -17.08 -12.70
CA ASP A 96 7.38 -18.21 -13.59
C ASP A 96 6.51 -19.32 -12.98
N ALA A 97 5.86 -20.07 -13.87
CA ALA A 97 4.94 -21.14 -13.50
C ALA A 97 5.64 -22.32 -12.83
N ASP A 98 6.90 -22.61 -13.21
CA ASP A 98 7.64 -23.77 -12.70
C ASP A 98 8.07 -23.56 -11.25
N THR A 99 8.46 -22.33 -10.88
CA THR A 99 8.76 -21.97 -9.49
C THR A 99 7.49 -21.98 -8.63
N ALA A 100 6.39 -21.46 -9.15
CA ALA A 100 5.09 -21.52 -8.48
C ALA A 100 4.64 -22.97 -8.25
N ASP A 101 4.84 -23.84 -9.24
CA ASP A 101 4.52 -25.27 -9.13
C ASP A 101 5.38 -25.99 -8.11
N ARG A 102 6.67 -25.70 -8.08
CA ARG A 102 7.58 -26.26 -7.06
C ARG A 102 7.18 -25.84 -5.65
N LEU A 103 6.82 -24.58 -5.45
CA LEU A 103 6.33 -24.10 -4.15
C LEU A 103 5.04 -24.82 -3.74
N ILE A 104 4.08 -24.94 -4.65
CA ILE A 104 2.82 -25.63 -4.39
C ILE A 104 3.06 -27.12 -4.13
N ALA A 105 3.90 -27.78 -4.95
CA ALA A 105 4.24 -29.17 -4.79
C ALA A 105 4.94 -29.47 -3.47
N ASP A 106 5.91 -28.62 -3.08
CA ASP A 106 6.61 -28.73 -1.80
C ASP A 106 5.63 -28.66 -0.62
N LYS A 107 4.66 -27.75 -0.69
CA LYS A 107 3.63 -27.60 0.36
C LYS A 107 2.59 -28.71 0.35
N ILE A 108 2.33 -29.34 -0.79
CA ILE A 108 1.41 -30.50 -0.89
C ILE A 108 2.08 -31.81 -0.45
N THR A 109 3.34 -32.02 -0.81
CA THR A 109 4.06 -33.31 -0.64
C THR A 109 4.83 -33.45 0.65
N SER A 110 5.13 -32.36 1.38
CA SER A 110 5.89 -32.41 2.61
C SER A 110 5.11 -33.12 3.73
N ALA A 111 5.44 -34.37 3.98
CA ALA A 111 4.83 -35.24 5.00
C ALA A 111 5.10 -34.80 6.47
N GLN A 112 5.80 -33.70 6.70
CA GLN A 112 6.11 -33.13 8.02
C GLN A 112 4.99 -32.25 8.62
N TRP A 113 3.83 -32.24 8.02
CA TRP A 113 2.65 -31.49 8.45
C TRP A 113 2.09 -31.92 9.80
N LYS A 114 2.51 -33.10 10.31
CA LYS A 114 1.99 -33.63 11.59
C LYS A 114 2.49 -32.87 12.82
N ASP A 115 3.60 -32.16 12.74
CA ASP A 115 4.24 -31.52 13.89
C ASP A 115 3.89 -30.02 14.05
N HIS A 116 3.19 -29.45 13.07
CA HIS A 116 2.68 -28.07 13.09
C HIS A 116 1.17 -28.02 12.85
N LEU A 117 0.46 -28.91 13.51
CA LEU A 117 -1.01 -29.00 13.48
C LEU A 117 -1.65 -27.73 14.08
N GLY A 118 -1.92 -26.78 13.23
CA GLY A 118 -2.70 -25.57 13.48
C GLY A 118 -3.45 -25.19 12.21
N ALA A 119 -3.63 -23.96 12.01
CA ALA A 119 -4.43 -23.32 10.97
C ALA A 119 -3.99 -23.58 9.52
N SER A 120 -2.71 -23.90 9.24
CA SER A 120 -2.17 -23.92 7.85
C SER A 120 -2.71 -25.08 6.98
N ASP A 121 -2.93 -26.27 7.56
CA ASP A 121 -3.41 -27.43 6.81
C ASP A 121 -4.84 -27.26 6.31
N SER A 122 -5.70 -26.69 7.16
CA SER A 122 -7.10 -26.45 6.82
C SER A 122 -7.22 -25.41 5.69
N LEU A 123 -6.33 -24.45 5.67
CA LEU A 123 -6.30 -23.34 4.73
C LEU A 123 -6.00 -23.80 3.29
N PHE A 124 -4.97 -24.65 3.11
CA PHE A 124 -4.61 -25.18 1.79
C PHE A 124 -5.67 -26.11 1.23
N VAL A 125 -6.26 -26.95 2.07
CA VAL A 125 -7.36 -27.84 1.66
C VAL A 125 -8.57 -27.01 1.27
N ASN A 126 -8.90 -25.99 2.04
CA ASN A 126 -10.04 -25.14 1.75
C ASN A 126 -9.82 -24.31 0.47
N ALA A 127 -8.64 -23.74 0.24
CA ALA A 127 -8.32 -23.03 -1.00
C ALA A 127 -8.40 -23.96 -2.23
N SER A 128 -7.89 -25.20 -2.12
CA SER A 128 -7.97 -26.20 -3.17
C SER A 128 -9.40 -26.65 -3.42
N THR A 129 -10.19 -26.86 -2.37
CA THR A 129 -11.61 -27.25 -2.45
C THR A 129 -12.44 -26.13 -3.08
N TRP A 130 -12.20 -24.87 -2.69
CA TRP A 130 -12.85 -23.72 -3.30
C TRP A 130 -12.46 -23.55 -4.78
N GLY A 131 -11.19 -23.73 -5.13
CA GLY A 131 -10.75 -23.72 -6.52
C GLY A 131 -11.45 -24.78 -7.36
N LEU A 132 -11.64 -25.97 -6.81
CA LEU A 132 -12.37 -27.08 -7.46
C LEU A 132 -13.88 -26.78 -7.57
N MET A 133 -14.49 -26.19 -6.54
CA MET A 133 -15.89 -25.74 -6.59
C MET A 133 -16.11 -24.65 -7.63
N LEU A 134 -15.25 -23.64 -7.70
CA LEU A 134 -15.32 -22.54 -8.66
C LEU A 134 -15.10 -23.01 -10.11
N THR A 135 -14.38 -24.10 -10.32
CA THR A 135 -14.21 -24.73 -11.63
C THR A 135 -15.35 -25.70 -11.99
N GLY A 136 -16.35 -25.85 -11.12
CA GLY A 136 -17.50 -26.73 -11.33
C GLY A 136 -17.19 -28.22 -11.16
N GLN A 137 -16.04 -28.58 -10.61
CA GLN A 137 -15.60 -29.99 -10.47
C GLN A 137 -16.06 -30.63 -9.15
N ILE A 138 -16.42 -29.83 -8.13
CA ILE A 138 -16.95 -30.31 -6.85
C ILE A 138 -18.15 -29.43 -6.44
N LEU A 139 -19.27 -30.08 -6.12
CA LEU A 139 -20.54 -29.41 -5.83
C LEU A 139 -20.80 -29.14 -4.33
N SER A 140 -19.99 -29.69 -3.40
CA SER A 140 -20.18 -29.50 -1.96
C SER A 140 -18.89 -29.71 -1.18
N LEU A 141 -18.73 -28.96 -0.10
CA LEU A 141 -17.72 -29.18 0.96
C LEU A 141 -18.15 -30.38 1.81
N ASP A 142 -17.34 -31.44 1.83
CA ASP A 142 -17.57 -32.58 2.71
C ASP A 142 -17.21 -32.20 4.16
N ASP A 143 -18.06 -32.56 5.12
CA ASP A 143 -17.81 -32.29 6.57
C ASP A 143 -16.50 -32.94 7.07
N MET A 144 -15.98 -33.92 6.34
CA MET A 144 -14.68 -34.55 6.60
C MET A 144 -13.49 -33.62 6.30
N ALA A 145 -13.63 -32.64 5.40
CA ALA A 145 -12.60 -31.64 5.14
C ALA A 145 -12.41 -30.67 6.32
N LYS A 146 -13.47 -30.48 7.10
CA LYS A 146 -13.46 -29.63 8.31
C LYS A 146 -12.82 -30.33 9.53
N SER A 147 -12.92 -31.67 9.60
CA SER A 147 -12.45 -32.45 10.74
C SER A 147 -11.03 -33.03 10.58
N ASN A 148 -10.60 -33.31 9.33
CA ASN A 148 -9.25 -33.81 9.05
C ASN A 148 -8.76 -33.39 7.67
N PRO A 149 -8.23 -32.14 7.56
CA PRO A 149 -7.81 -31.52 6.31
C PRO A 149 -6.74 -32.32 5.55
N GLY A 150 -5.74 -32.85 6.24
CA GLY A 150 -4.66 -33.62 5.61
C GLY A 150 -5.13 -34.92 4.95
N GLN A 151 -6.07 -35.65 5.56
CA GLN A 151 -6.68 -36.83 4.96
C GLN A 151 -7.58 -36.48 3.77
N ALA A 152 -8.29 -35.36 3.84
CA ALA A 152 -9.13 -34.87 2.75
C ALA A 152 -8.29 -34.52 1.52
N LEU A 153 -7.16 -33.84 1.73
CA LEU A 153 -6.20 -33.52 0.66
C LEU A 153 -5.61 -34.79 0.04
N GLY A 154 -5.15 -35.74 0.85
CA GLY A 154 -4.61 -37.01 0.36
C GLY A 154 -5.62 -37.78 -0.46
N LYS A 155 -6.90 -37.85 -0.05
CA LYS A 155 -7.97 -38.49 -0.82
C LYS A 155 -8.29 -37.72 -2.10
N MET A 156 -8.21 -36.40 -2.10
CA MET A 156 -8.45 -35.57 -3.26
C MET A 156 -7.34 -35.77 -4.32
N VAL A 157 -6.07 -35.75 -3.89
CA VAL A 157 -4.91 -36.05 -4.76
C VAL A 157 -5.01 -37.46 -5.33
N GLY A 158 -5.42 -38.46 -4.53
CA GLY A 158 -5.64 -39.82 -4.98
C GLY A 158 -6.80 -40.00 -5.97
N ARG A 159 -7.84 -39.15 -5.88
CA ARG A 159 -9.01 -39.19 -6.78
C ARG A 159 -8.84 -38.47 -8.10
N VAL A 160 -8.26 -37.28 -8.07
CA VAL A 160 -8.23 -36.34 -9.22
C VAL A 160 -6.83 -36.17 -9.81
N GLY A 161 -5.80 -36.58 -9.09
CA GLY A 161 -4.41 -36.45 -9.47
C GLY A 161 -3.80 -35.10 -9.06
N GLU A 162 -2.50 -35.15 -8.75
CA GLU A 162 -1.72 -33.98 -8.29
C GLU A 162 -1.74 -32.77 -9.26
N PRO A 163 -1.59 -32.94 -10.59
CA PRO A 163 -1.62 -31.83 -11.53
C PRO A 163 -2.95 -31.06 -11.53
N PHE A 164 -4.05 -31.75 -11.27
CA PHE A 164 -5.37 -31.12 -11.22
C PHE A 164 -5.54 -30.30 -9.95
N VAL A 165 -5.14 -30.83 -8.79
CA VAL A 165 -5.14 -30.10 -7.51
C VAL A 165 -4.26 -28.88 -7.60
N ARG A 166 -3.08 -28.98 -8.22
CA ARG A 166 -2.17 -27.86 -8.48
C ARG A 166 -2.81 -26.75 -9.31
N THR A 167 -3.50 -27.13 -10.38
CA THR A 167 -4.22 -26.17 -11.24
C THR A 167 -5.35 -25.48 -10.49
N ALA A 168 -6.12 -26.22 -9.69
CA ALA A 168 -7.19 -25.67 -8.86
C ALA A 168 -6.65 -24.69 -7.81
N MET A 169 -5.54 -25.00 -7.14
CA MET A 169 -4.88 -24.08 -6.21
C MET A 169 -4.41 -22.80 -6.90
N ARG A 170 -3.80 -22.90 -8.08
CA ARG A 170 -3.41 -21.70 -8.84
C ARG A 170 -4.62 -20.83 -9.16
N GLN A 171 -5.74 -21.40 -9.57
CA GLN A 171 -6.95 -20.64 -9.86
C GLN A 171 -7.51 -19.97 -8.59
N ALA A 172 -7.60 -20.70 -7.49
CA ALA A 172 -8.03 -20.13 -6.21
C ALA A 172 -7.13 -18.97 -5.77
N MET A 173 -5.81 -19.12 -5.85
CA MET A 173 -4.83 -18.10 -5.52
C MET A 173 -4.92 -16.91 -6.48
N LYS A 174 -5.14 -17.13 -7.77
CA LYS A 174 -5.35 -16.06 -8.75
C LYS A 174 -6.61 -15.25 -8.42
N ILE A 175 -7.69 -15.93 -8.07
CA ILE A 175 -8.97 -15.30 -7.71
C ILE A 175 -8.78 -14.46 -6.44
N MET A 176 -8.14 -15.01 -5.40
CA MET A 176 -7.84 -14.27 -4.17
C MET A 176 -6.88 -13.11 -4.43
N GLY A 177 -5.80 -13.34 -5.16
CA GLY A 177 -4.84 -12.31 -5.51
C GLY A 177 -5.51 -11.12 -6.22
N HIS A 178 -6.49 -11.37 -7.05
CA HIS A 178 -7.25 -10.34 -7.74
C HIS A 178 -8.11 -9.45 -6.81
N GLN A 179 -8.33 -9.83 -5.56
CA GLN A 179 -8.96 -8.95 -4.57
C GLN A 179 -8.01 -7.86 -4.07
N PHE A 180 -6.71 -8.16 -4.04
CA PHE A 180 -5.69 -7.28 -3.47
C PHE A 180 -4.81 -6.63 -4.54
N VAL A 181 -4.68 -7.25 -5.72
CA VAL A 181 -3.80 -6.81 -6.80
C VAL A 181 -4.59 -6.70 -8.09
N MET A 182 -4.52 -5.54 -8.73
CA MET A 182 -5.25 -5.26 -9.97
C MET A 182 -4.75 -6.13 -11.14
N GLY A 183 -3.46 -6.44 -11.19
CA GLY A 183 -2.85 -7.28 -12.21
C GLY A 183 -1.40 -7.63 -11.87
N ARG A 184 -0.84 -8.63 -12.53
CA ARG A 184 0.58 -9.02 -12.40
C ARG A 184 1.53 -8.10 -13.17
N THR A 185 0.98 -7.40 -14.18
CA THR A 185 1.68 -6.42 -14.99
C THR A 185 0.83 -5.17 -15.11
N ILE A 186 1.45 -4.04 -15.43
CA ILE A 186 0.73 -2.78 -15.66
C ILE A 186 -0.30 -2.94 -16.80
N ALA A 187 0.02 -3.66 -17.86
CA ALA A 187 -0.89 -3.92 -18.96
C ALA A 187 -2.13 -4.73 -18.52
N GLU A 188 -1.95 -5.74 -17.66
CA GLU A 188 -3.07 -6.51 -17.09
C GLU A 188 -3.93 -5.63 -16.18
N ALA A 189 -3.30 -4.80 -15.35
CA ALA A 189 -3.98 -3.87 -14.46
C ALA A 189 -4.82 -2.84 -15.24
N ILE A 190 -4.26 -2.23 -16.28
CA ILE A 190 -4.96 -1.28 -17.17
C ILE A 190 -6.13 -1.98 -17.88
N LYS A 191 -5.90 -3.16 -18.45
CA LYS A 191 -6.96 -3.93 -19.11
C LYS A 191 -8.11 -4.29 -18.18
N ARG A 192 -7.81 -4.53 -16.91
CA ARG A 192 -8.84 -4.87 -15.91
C ARG A 192 -9.58 -3.63 -15.42
N SER A 193 -8.89 -2.52 -15.15
CA SER A 193 -9.51 -1.27 -14.73
C SER A 193 -10.43 -0.68 -15.79
N SER A 194 -10.10 -0.85 -17.08
CA SER A 194 -10.93 -0.39 -18.20
C SER A 194 -12.25 -1.15 -18.36
N LYS A 195 -12.42 -2.31 -17.73
CA LYS A 195 -13.66 -3.09 -17.78
C LYS A 195 -14.76 -2.60 -16.83
N ASN A 196 -14.44 -1.74 -15.89
CA ASN A 196 -15.39 -1.16 -14.96
C ASN A 196 -16.14 0.02 -15.59
N GLU A 197 -16.88 -0.25 -16.67
CA GLU A 197 -17.68 0.75 -17.40
C GLU A 197 -18.80 1.39 -16.56
N VAL A 198 -19.09 0.82 -15.38
CA VAL A 198 -20.27 1.22 -14.57
C VAL A 198 -19.95 2.31 -13.54
N LEU A 199 -18.69 2.46 -13.13
CA LEU A 199 -18.29 3.44 -12.11
C LEU A 199 -17.06 4.23 -12.57
N PRO A 200 -17.09 5.57 -12.54
CA PRO A 200 -16.00 6.43 -13.01
C PRO A 200 -14.88 6.50 -11.99
N TYR A 201 -14.21 5.37 -11.73
CA TYR A 201 -13.03 5.36 -10.88
C TYR A 201 -11.83 5.95 -11.60
N ARG A 202 -11.02 6.67 -10.84
CA ARG A 202 -9.66 7.06 -11.23
C ARG A 202 -8.69 6.14 -10.52
N HIS A 203 -7.74 5.60 -11.24
CA HIS A 203 -6.78 4.65 -10.71
C HIS A 203 -5.42 5.32 -10.53
N SER A 204 -4.83 5.17 -9.34
CA SER A 204 -3.42 5.41 -9.11
C SER A 204 -2.74 4.04 -9.07
N TYR A 205 -1.94 3.75 -10.10
CA TYR A 205 -1.26 2.47 -10.21
C TYR A 205 -0.04 2.46 -9.29
N ASP A 206 0.06 1.46 -8.44
CA ASP A 206 1.19 1.21 -7.57
C ASP A 206 1.88 -0.08 -8.03
N MET A 207 3.13 0.06 -8.48
CA MET A 207 3.93 -1.08 -8.89
C MET A 207 4.56 -1.70 -7.67
N LEU A 208 4.20 -2.96 -7.37
CA LEU A 208 4.79 -3.69 -6.26
C LEU A 208 6.31 -3.82 -6.44
N GLY A 209 7.04 -3.49 -5.42
CA GLY A 209 8.49 -3.49 -5.34
C GLY A 209 8.98 -2.28 -4.56
N GLU A 210 9.75 -2.54 -3.52
CA GLU A 210 10.34 -1.54 -2.65
C GLU A 210 11.69 -2.06 -2.14
N SER A 211 12.47 -1.19 -1.49
CA SER A 211 13.73 -1.57 -0.84
C SER A 211 14.70 -2.24 -1.80
N ALA A 212 15.16 -1.52 -2.83
CA ALA A 212 16.24 -1.98 -3.69
C ALA A 212 17.47 -2.36 -2.85
N LEU A 213 18.00 -3.55 -3.06
CA LEU A 213 19.19 -4.03 -2.33
C LEU A 213 20.49 -3.57 -3.00
N THR A 214 20.45 -3.36 -4.31
CA THR A 214 21.61 -2.96 -5.13
C THR A 214 21.25 -1.84 -6.08
N MET A 215 22.24 -1.11 -6.61
CA MET A 215 22.02 -0.14 -7.68
C MET A 215 21.46 -0.78 -8.97
N SER A 216 21.75 -2.06 -9.20
CA SER A 216 21.16 -2.82 -10.31
C SER A 216 19.66 -3.03 -10.12
N ASP A 217 19.21 -3.28 -8.90
CA ASP A 217 17.79 -3.37 -8.57
C ASP A 217 17.10 -2.00 -8.75
N ALA A 218 17.73 -0.95 -8.21
CA ALA A 218 17.20 0.41 -8.32
C ALA A 218 17.03 0.83 -9.79
N LYS A 219 18.01 0.55 -10.64
CA LYS A 219 17.92 0.82 -12.07
C LYS A 219 16.79 0.04 -12.74
N ARG A 220 16.63 -1.23 -12.42
CA ARG A 220 15.52 -2.05 -12.94
C ARG A 220 14.15 -1.50 -12.52
N TYR A 221 14.01 -1.06 -11.26
CA TYR A 221 12.78 -0.43 -10.79
C TYR A 221 12.50 0.90 -11.49
N LEU A 222 13.53 1.72 -11.69
CA LEU A 222 13.43 2.98 -12.44
C LEU A 222 12.92 2.73 -13.87
N GLU A 223 13.51 1.76 -14.58
CA GLU A 223 13.08 1.36 -15.92
C GLU A 223 11.63 0.86 -15.93
N ASN A 224 11.23 0.11 -14.90
CA ASN A 224 9.84 -0.34 -14.73
C ASN A 224 8.88 0.84 -14.51
N TYR A 225 9.25 1.83 -13.70
CA TYR A 225 8.42 3.03 -13.52
C TYR A 225 8.27 3.81 -14.83
N HIS A 226 9.33 4.01 -15.59
CA HIS A 226 9.24 4.64 -16.91
C HIS A 226 8.32 3.86 -17.86
N SER A 227 8.45 2.54 -17.91
CA SER A 227 7.57 1.67 -18.71
C SER A 227 6.12 1.74 -18.24
N GLY A 228 5.90 1.82 -16.92
CA GLY A 228 4.58 1.99 -16.33
C GLY A 228 3.92 3.29 -16.71
N ILE A 229 4.66 4.41 -16.61
CA ILE A 229 4.20 5.75 -17.01
C ILE A 229 3.82 5.75 -18.50
N ALA A 230 4.66 5.21 -19.38
CA ALA A 230 4.39 5.10 -20.82
C ALA A 230 3.12 4.27 -21.09
N SER A 231 2.98 3.12 -20.44
CA SER A 231 1.80 2.23 -20.62
C SER A 231 0.50 2.89 -20.15
N ILE A 232 0.55 3.69 -19.07
CA ILE A 232 -0.61 4.46 -18.61
C ILE A 232 -0.94 5.54 -19.64
N GLY A 233 0.06 6.24 -20.15
CA GLY A 233 -0.10 7.24 -21.21
C GLY A 233 -0.76 6.69 -22.47
N ASP A 234 -0.30 5.53 -22.93
CA ASP A 234 -0.88 4.83 -24.08
C ASP A 234 -2.37 4.54 -23.88
N SER A 235 -2.77 4.21 -22.63
CA SER A 235 -4.15 3.88 -22.30
C SER A 235 -5.12 5.06 -22.35
N ILE A 236 -4.61 6.29 -22.26
CA ILE A 236 -5.39 7.54 -22.33
C ILE A 236 -5.12 8.34 -23.61
N SER A 237 -4.35 7.79 -24.54
CA SER A 237 -3.97 8.45 -25.80
C SER A 237 -5.21 8.92 -26.57
N GLY A 238 -5.18 10.21 -26.95
CA GLY A 238 -6.30 10.86 -27.65
C GLY A 238 -7.40 11.43 -26.77
N ALA A 239 -7.35 11.25 -25.44
CA ALA A 239 -8.25 11.89 -24.50
C ALA A 239 -7.67 13.23 -24.01
N SER A 240 -8.48 14.29 -24.04
CA SER A 240 -8.12 15.55 -23.37
C SER A 240 -8.62 15.47 -21.93
N MET A 241 -7.72 15.17 -20.98
CA MET A 241 -8.04 15.02 -19.56
C MET A 241 -7.25 16.03 -18.74
N ASP A 242 -7.87 16.56 -17.68
CA ASP A 242 -7.14 17.24 -16.61
C ASP A 242 -6.32 16.21 -15.83
N VAL A 243 -5.19 16.64 -15.26
CA VAL A 243 -4.29 15.75 -14.51
C VAL A 243 -4.98 15.06 -13.33
N PHE A 244 -6.06 15.66 -12.78
CA PHE A 244 -6.88 15.06 -11.72
C PHE A 244 -7.97 14.11 -12.24
N GLU A 245 -8.23 14.13 -13.55
CA GLU A 245 -9.13 13.18 -14.22
C GLU A 245 -8.37 12.00 -14.80
N ALA A 246 -7.09 12.19 -15.15
CA ALA A 246 -6.23 11.14 -15.67
C ALA A 246 -5.88 10.11 -14.57
N PRO A 247 -5.59 8.85 -14.94
CA PRO A 247 -4.95 7.92 -14.01
C PRO A 247 -3.55 8.43 -13.64
N GLY A 248 -3.04 7.95 -12.51
CA GLY A 248 -1.71 8.31 -12.02
C GLY A 248 -0.87 7.09 -11.65
N ILE A 249 0.36 7.35 -11.22
CA ILE A 249 1.29 6.33 -10.72
C ILE A 249 1.82 6.70 -9.33
N SER A 250 2.00 5.71 -8.47
CA SER A 250 2.69 5.85 -7.18
C SER A 250 4.10 5.30 -7.25
N VAL A 251 5.05 5.99 -6.61
CA VAL A 251 6.48 5.67 -6.64
C VAL A 251 7.01 5.59 -5.21
N LYS A 252 7.76 4.54 -4.90
CA LYS A 252 8.48 4.37 -3.63
C LYS A 252 9.95 4.73 -3.82
N LEU A 253 10.45 5.64 -2.99
CA LEU A 253 11.84 6.10 -3.08
C LEU A 253 12.84 5.01 -2.72
N SER A 254 12.48 4.10 -1.82
CA SER A 254 13.32 2.95 -1.48
C SER A 254 13.54 1.98 -2.65
N ALA A 255 12.63 1.97 -3.63
CA ALA A 255 12.82 1.19 -4.85
C ALA A 255 13.89 1.80 -5.78
N LEU A 256 14.14 3.11 -5.66
CA LEU A 256 15.03 3.84 -6.56
C LEU A 256 16.46 4.02 -6.02
N HIS A 257 16.69 3.70 -4.72
CA HIS A 257 18.03 3.86 -4.16
C HIS A 257 18.28 2.89 -2.99
N PRO A 258 19.33 2.02 -3.04
CA PRO A 258 19.58 0.99 -2.03
C PRO A 258 20.12 1.55 -0.69
N ARG A 259 20.50 2.82 -0.66
CA ARG A 259 20.92 3.54 0.55
C ARG A 259 19.98 4.70 0.88
N TYR A 260 18.69 4.50 0.65
CA TYR A 260 17.65 5.45 1.04
C TYR A 260 17.47 5.43 2.56
N GLU A 261 18.46 6.02 3.25
CA GLU A 261 18.61 6.06 4.71
C GLU A 261 19.12 7.44 5.13
N PHE A 262 18.64 7.95 6.26
CA PHE A 262 19.01 9.26 6.80
C PHE A 262 20.54 9.45 6.92
N THR A 263 21.27 8.41 7.32
CA THR A 263 22.74 8.47 7.46
C THR A 263 23.47 8.68 6.13
N HIS A 264 22.79 8.58 4.99
CA HIS A 264 23.35 8.76 3.65
C HIS A 264 22.68 9.91 2.89
N GLU A 265 22.05 10.85 3.59
CA GLU A 265 21.22 11.91 2.99
C GLU A 265 21.91 12.67 1.87
N ASP A 266 23.15 13.16 2.08
CA ASP A 266 23.90 13.88 1.04
C ASP A 266 24.10 13.08 -0.25
N ARG A 267 24.31 11.78 -0.11
CA ARG A 267 24.47 10.89 -1.25
C ARG A 267 23.13 10.67 -1.94
N VAL A 268 22.10 10.39 -1.15
CA VAL A 268 20.74 10.17 -1.64
C VAL A 268 20.23 11.41 -2.39
N MET A 269 20.38 12.60 -1.83
CA MET A 269 19.98 13.84 -2.48
C MET A 269 20.67 14.03 -3.84
N ARG A 270 21.96 13.72 -3.95
CA ARG A 270 22.69 13.85 -5.22
C ARG A 270 22.30 12.80 -6.27
N GLU A 271 22.03 11.57 -5.85
CA GLU A 271 21.81 10.44 -6.76
C GLU A 271 20.32 10.23 -7.07
N LEU A 272 19.42 10.41 -6.09
CA LEU A 272 18.01 10.09 -6.23
C LEU A 272 17.15 11.27 -6.74
N VAL A 273 17.46 12.52 -6.35
CA VAL A 273 16.68 13.68 -6.78
C VAL A 273 16.61 13.80 -8.31
N PRO A 274 17.71 13.64 -9.07
CA PRO A 274 17.64 13.66 -10.53
C PRO A 274 16.73 12.58 -11.13
N GLU A 275 16.77 11.36 -10.57
CA GLU A 275 15.95 10.23 -11.04
C GLU A 275 14.45 10.48 -10.78
N VAL A 276 14.10 11.03 -9.61
CA VAL A 276 12.72 11.40 -9.29
C VAL A 276 12.24 12.54 -10.19
N LEU A 277 13.09 13.52 -10.48
CA LEU A 277 12.77 14.61 -11.38
C LEU A 277 12.50 14.10 -12.80
N GLU A 278 13.31 13.18 -13.31
CA GLU A 278 13.10 12.59 -14.65
C GLU A 278 11.79 11.79 -14.71
N LEU A 279 11.42 11.04 -13.68
CA LEU A 279 10.11 10.38 -13.59
C LEU A 279 8.97 11.41 -13.58
N ALA A 280 9.11 12.49 -12.81
CA ALA A 280 8.10 13.53 -12.71
C ALA A 280 7.92 14.27 -14.06
N LYS A 281 9.01 14.58 -14.77
CA LYS A 281 8.98 15.14 -16.13
C LYS A 281 8.28 14.21 -17.10
N HIS A 282 8.61 12.92 -17.07
CA HIS A 282 7.98 11.94 -17.94
C HIS A 282 6.45 11.84 -17.68
N ALA A 283 6.02 11.83 -16.41
CA ALA A 283 4.61 11.84 -16.05
C ALA A 283 3.91 13.15 -16.50
N LYS A 284 4.57 14.31 -16.34
CA LYS A 284 4.10 15.61 -16.80
C LYS A 284 3.90 15.63 -18.32
N ASP A 285 4.89 15.17 -19.09
CA ASP A 285 4.84 15.17 -20.56
C ASP A 285 3.70 14.31 -21.11
N ILE A 286 3.34 13.25 -20.38
CA ILE A 286 2.22 12.37 -20.69
C ILE A 286 0.88 12.95 -20.20
N GLY A 287 0.89 13.83 -19.19
CA GLY A 287 -0.31 14.43 -18.62
C GLY A 287 -0.96 13.61 -17.50
N ILE A 288 -0.21 12.74 -16.82
CA ILE A 288 -0.68 11.94 -15.68
C ILE A 288 -0.11 12.46 -14.36
N GLY A 289 -0.74 12.11 -13.23
CA GLY A 289 -0.22 12.40 -11.89
C GLY A 289 0.85 11.40 -11.44
N LEU A 290 1.86 11.88 -10.70
CA LEU A 290 2.85 11.07 -10.01
C LEU A 290 2.80 11.36 -8.52
N THR A 291 2.60 10.33 -7.70
CA THR A 291 2.53 10.43 -6.24
C THR A 291 3.74 9.71 -5.62
N ILE A 292 4.51 10.42 -4.79
CA ILE A 292 5.54 9.80 -3.96
C ILE A 292 4.87 9.16 -2.75
N ASP A 293 5.07 7.86 -2.55
CA ASP A 293 4.61 7.15 -1.36
C ASP A 293 5.50 7.49 -0.16
N SER A 294 4.89 7.62 1.02
CA SER A 294 5.62 7.75 2.27
C SER A 294 5.92 6.36 2.84
N GLU A 295 7.11 6.21 3.39
CA GLU A 295 7.62 4.96 3.92
C GLU A 295 7.87 5.09 5.44
N GLU A 296 8.92 4.50 6.02
CA GLU A 296 9.14 4.47 7.46
C GLU A 296 9.30 5.87 8.07
N ALA A 297 8.93 5.99 9.34
CA ALA A 297 8.87 7.27 10.04
C ALA A 297 10.23 7.98 10.15
N ASP A 298 11.33 7.27 10.23
CA ASP A 298 12.68 7.83 10.31
C ASP A 298 13.18 8.44 8.99
N ARG A 299 12.51 8.15 7.86
CA ARG A 299 12.83 8.71 6.54
C ARG A 299 12.08 10.01 6.22
N LEU A 300 11.16 10.46 7.09
CA LEU A 300 10.24 11.57 6.79
C LEU A 300 10.97 12.85 6.36
N GLU A 301 12.03 13.25 7.07
CA GLU A 301 12.73 14.49 6.76
C GLU A 301 13.40 14.43 5.37
N MET A 302 14.16 13.38 5.11
CA MET A 302 14.80 13.17 3.82
C MET A 302 13.77 13.07 2.67
N TRP A 303 12.65 12.38 2.92
CA TRP A 303 11.55 12.27 1.97
C TRP A 303 10.93 13.64 1.63
N LEU A 304 10.69 14.52 2.64
CA LEU A 304 10.19 15.86 2.41
C LEU A 304 11.23 16.74 1.71
N ASN A 305 12.53 16.61 2.03
CA ASN A 305 13.62 17.33 1.36
C ASN A 305 13.72 16.97 -0.13
N ILE A 306 13.59 15.68 -0.47
CA ILE A 306 13.56 15.23 -1.88
C ILE A 306 12.34 15.80 -2.57
N PHE A 307 11.15 15.69 -1.94
CA PHE A 307 9.91 16.19 -2.50
C PHE A 307 9.99 17.71 -2.76
N GLU A 308 10.41 18.51 -1.77
CA GLU A 308 10.55 19.96 -1.91
C GLU A 308 11.51 20.32 -3.05
N THR A 309 12.67 19.65 -3.10
CA THR A 309 13.70 19.92 -4.12
C THR A 309 13.17 19.69 -5.53
N VAL A 310 12.49 18.55 -5.75
CA VAL A 310 11.89 18.23 -7.05
C VAL A 310 10.68 19.13 -7.35
N TYR A 311 9.83 19.40 -6.35
CA TYR A 311 8.65 20.25 -6.53
C TYR A 311 8.99 21.68 -6.91
N ARG A 312 10.11 22.23 -6.44
CA ARG A 312 10.59 23.59 -6.77
C ARG A 312 11.30 23.67 -8.13
N ASP A 313 11.54 22.54 -8.79
CA ASP A 313 12.25 22.57 -10.08
C ASP A 313 11.38 23.21 -11.17
N PRO A 314 11.92 24.20 -11.94
CA PRO A 314 11.19 24.89 -13.01
C PRO A 314 10.68 23.96 -14.11
N ALA A 315 11.30 22.78 -14.30
CA ALA A 315 10.84 21.79 -15.29
C ALA A 315 9.40 21.32 -14.99
N LEU A 316 8.95 21.44 -13.73
CA LEU A 316 7.60 21.07 -13.30
C LEU A 316 6.60 22.24 -13.28
N ASP A 317 6.98 23.44 -13.71
CA ASP A 317 6.08 24.60 -13.73
C ASP A 317 4.82 24.34 -14.56
N ASN A 318 3.69 24.90 -14.10
CA ASN A 318 2.36 24.73 -14.69
C ASN A 318 1.84 23.28 -14.70
N TRP A 319 2.33 22.42 -13.80
CA TRP A 319 1.82 21.07 -13.65
C TRP A 319 1.51 20.75 -12.17
N ASP A 320 0.23 20.52 -11.90
CA ASP A 320 -0.31 20.22 -10.57
C ASP A 320 -0.33 18.70 -10.25
N GLY A 321 0.39 17.88 -11.03
CA GLY A 321 0.32 16.42 -10.92
C GLY A 321 1.37 15.78 -10.01
N PHE A 322 2.34 16.55 -9.47
CA PHE A 322 3.35 16.03 -8.56
C PHE A 322 2.85 16.09 -7.13
N GLY A 323 2.56 14.93 -6.55
CA GLY A 323 1.96 14.79 -5.24
C GLY A 323 2.66 13.78 -4.34
N LEU A 324 2.11 13.60 -3.15
CA LEU A 324 2.66 12.67 -2.18
C LEU A 324 1.59 12.08 -1.25
N ALA A 325 1.93 10.95 -0.61
CA ALA A 325 1.14 10.37 0.46
C ALA A 325 1.62 10.89 1.82
N VAL A 326 0.72 11.29 2.72
CA VAL A 326 1.05 11.70 4.09
C VAL A 326 0.46 10.73 5.09
N GLN A 327 1.32 10.21 5.96
CA GLN A 327 0.98 9.21 6.98
C GLN A 327 0.42 9.91 8.24
N THR A 328 -0.90 10.04 8.33
CA THR A 328 -1.55 10.73 9.44
C THR A 328 -1.58 9.95 10.75
N TYR A 329 -1.23 8.66 10.72
CA TYR A 329 -1.07 7.85 11.94
C TYR A 329 0.26 8.10 12.66
N THR A 330 1.19 8.85 12.06
CA THR A 330 2.38 9.35 12.72
C THR A 330 2.06 10.64 13.48
N ARG A 331 2.78 10.90 14.56
CA ARG A 331 2.59 12.13 15.35
C ARG A 331 2.96 13.38 14.58
N ARG A 332 3.73 13.26 13.51
CA ARG A 332 4.18 14.35 12.62
C ARG A 332 3.23 14.64 11.45
N GLY A 333 2.12 13.87 11.31
CA GLY A 333 1.24 13.95 10.14
C GLY A 333 0.64 15.33 9.88
N ARG A 334 0.09 16.00 10.92
CA ARG A 334 -0.48 17.35 10.80
C ARG A 334 0.54 18.37 10.33
N ASP A 335 1.72 18.35 10.94
CA ASP A 335 2.74 19.37 10.69
C ASP A 335 3.43 19.14 9.34
N SER A 336 3.45 17.91 8.84
CA SER A 336 3.78 17.63 7.44
C SER A 336 2.78 18.27 6.46
N ILE A 337 1.47 18.28 6.77
CA ILE A 337 0.47 18.97 5.94
C ILE A 337 0.68 20.48 5.98
N ARG A 338 1.01 21.07 7.13
CA ARG A 338 1.32 22.51 7.23
C ARG A 338 2.51 22.87 6.35
N PHE A 339 3.61 22.10 6.46
CA PHE A 339 4.77 22.30 5.59
C PHE A 339 4.41 22.26 4.10
N LEU A 340 3.60 21.30 3.68
CA LEU A 340 3.18 21.18 2.28
C LEU A 340 2.27 22.34 1.85
N THR A 341 1.43 22.83 2.74
CA THR A 341 0.58 24.00 2.50
C THR A 341 1.43 25.25 2.25
N ASP A 342 2.44 25.46 3.10
CA ASP A 342 3.38 26.59 2.96
C ASP A 342 4.19 26.46 1.67
N LEU A 343 4.68 25.25 1.35
CA LEU A 343 5.41 24.97 0.12
C LEU A 343 4.55 25.22 -1.12
N ALA A 344 3.29 24.80 -1.12
CA ALA A 344 2.36 25.04 -2.21
C ALA A 344 2.11 26.55 -2.41
N GLY A 345 1.97 27.31 -1.30
CA GLY A 345 1.84 28.77 -1.30
C GLY A 345 3.10 29.47 -1.84
N ASP A 346 4.28 29.05 -1.41
CA ASP A 346 5.56 29.60 -1.85
C ASP A 346 5.77 29.46 -3.36
N VAL A 347 5.40 28.31 -3.93
CA VAL A 347 5.60 27.98 -5.34
C VAL A 347 4.42 28.43 -6.22
N GLY A 348 3.25 28.65 -5.62
CA GLY A 348 2.02 29.03 -6.34
C GLY A 348 1.44 27.88 -7.15
N ARG A 349 1.64 26.64 -6.72
CA ARG A 349 1.16 25.40 -7.38
C ARG A 349 0.47 24.47 -6.41
N ARG A 350 -0.52 23.69 -6.88
CA ARG A 350 -1.22 22.70 -6.05
C ARG A 350 -0.37 21.45 -5.85
N ILE A 351 -0.48 20.85 -4.67
CA ILE A 351 0.12 19.56 -4.32
C ILE A 351 -1.00 18.55 -4.11
N PRO A 352 -1.17 17.54 -4.97
CA PRO A 352 -2.06 16.41 -4.67
C PRO A 352 -1.57 15.64 -3.44
N VAL A 353 -2.42 15.52 -2.43
CA VAL A 353 -2.07 14.82 -1.20
C VAL A 353 -3.02 13.66 -0.95
N ARG A 354 -2.45 12.47 -0.69
CA ARG A 354 -3.19 11.29 -0.24
C ARG A 354 -2.95 11.07 1.25
N LEU A 355 -4.01 11.22 2.06
CA LEU A 355 -3.92 10.90 3.50
C LEU A 355 -4.04 9.39 3.71
N VAL A 356 -3.10 8.81 4.45
CA VAL A 356 -3.06 7.36 4.74
C VAL A 356 -3.05 7.08 6.24
N LYS A 357 -3.51 5.88 6.66
CA LYS A 357 -3.87 5.55 8.04
C LYS A 357 -3.08 4.42 8.68
N GLY A 358 -2.01 3.90 8.15
CA GLY A 358 -1.29 2.92 8.94
C GLY A 358 -0.52 1.83 8.20
N ALA A 359 0.07 2.12 7.04
CA ALA A 359 0.81 1.12 6.27
C ALA A 359 1.97 0.48 7.05
N TYR A 360 2.69 1.25 7.86
CA TYR A 360 3.86 0.80 8.64
C TYR A 360 3.61 0.77 10.16
N TRP A 361 2.36 0.89 10.62
CA TRP A 361 2.04 1.05 12.04
C TRP A 361 2.63 -0.04 12.93
N ASP A 362 2.48 -1.30 12.55
CA ASP A 362 2.97 -2.44 13.33
C ASP A 362 4.50 -2.50 13.36
N SER A 363 5.16 -2.25 12.22
CA SER A 363 6.61 -2.23 12.11
C SER A 363 7.25 -1.06 12.88
N GLU A 364 6.61 0.12 12.88
CA GLU A 364 7.07 1.27 13.66
C GLU A 364 6.99 1.01 15.18
N VAL A 365 5.92 0.38 15.65
CA VAL A 365 5.79 0.00 17.06
C VAL A 365 6.89 -1.01 17.43
N LYS A 366 7.08 -2.04 16.61
CA LYS A 366 8.10 -3.07 16.85
C LYS A 366 9.51 -2.47 16.85
N LEU A 367 9.81 -1.64 15.86
CA LEU A 367 11.13 -1.02 15.72
C LEU A 367 11.44 -0.06 16.89
N ALA A 368 10.45 0.71 17.36
CA ALA A 368 10.61 1.55 18.53
C ALA A 368 10.92 0.74 19.79
N GLN A 369 10.27 -0.41 19.97
CA GLN A 369 10.55 -1.34 21.07
C GLN A 369 11.95 -1.96 20.97
N GLU A 370 12.35 -2.41 19.78
CA GLU A 370 13.68 -2.99 19.54
C GLU A 370 14.80 -1.97 19.79
N ARG A 371 14.57 -0.70 19.48
CA ARG A 371 15.51 0.41 19.70
C ARG A 371 15.48 0.96 21.14
N GLY A 372 14.56 0.52 21.97
CA GLY A 372 14.39 0.99 23.33
C GLY A 372 13.99 2.46 23.42
N LEU A 373 13.19 2.97 22.46
CA LEU A 373 12.71 4.33 22.48
C LEU A 373 11.74 4.54 23.65
N GLU A 374 11.76 5.74 24.25
CA GLU A 374 10.86 6.11 25.36
C GLU A 374 9.39 6.17 24.95
N SER A 375 9.13 6.39 23.67
CA SER A 375 7.79 6.48 23.09
C SER A 375 7.77 5.97 21.65
N TYR A 376 6.64 6.12 20.96
CA TYR A 376 6.45 5.65 19.58
C TYR A 376 6.32 6.84 18.62
N PRO A 377 6.84 6.75 17.39
CA PRO A 377 6.66 7.80 16.37
C PRO A 377 5.23 7.82 15.81
N VAL A 378 4.42 6.81 16.14
CA VAL A 378 3.03 6.63 15.72
C VAL A 378 2.08 6.73 16.91
N PHE A 379 0.81 6.99 16.65
CA PHE A 379 -0.21 6.91 17.69
C PHE A 379 -0.42 5.46 18.12
N THR A 380 -0.51 5.23 19.44
CA THR A 380 -0.64 3.88 20.01
C THR A 380 -2.05 3.31 19.93
N ARG A 381 -3.06 4.15 19.63
CA ARG A 381 -4.45 3.75 19.50
C ARG A 381 -5.00 4.16 18.14
N LYS A 382 -5.77 3.28 17.50
CA LYS A 382 -6.44 3.56 16.21
C LYS A 382 -7.34 4.79 16.30
N SER A 383 -8.05 5.00 17.43
CA SER A 383 -8.87 6.19 17.66
C SER A 383 -8.07 7.50 17.64
N HIS A 384 -6.83 7.49 18.13
CA HIS A 384 -5.93 8.65 18.09
C HIS A 384 -5.46 8.92 16.65
N SER A 385 -5.15 7.86 15.89
CA SER A 385 -4.86 7.98 14.45
C SER A 385 -6.05 8.54 13.68
N ASP A 386 -7.29 8.15 14.04
CA ASP A 386 -8.51 8.69 13.42
C ASP A 386 -8.67 10.20 13.69
N VAL A 387 -8.39 10.66 14.91
CA VAL A 387 -8.41 12.09 15.26
C VAL A 387 -7.36 12.84 14.44
N SER A 388 -6.15 12.33 14.32
CA SER A 388 -5.09 12.93 13.51
C SER A 388 -5.47 13.00 12.02
N TYR A 389 -6.05 11.93 11.49
CA TYR A 389 -6.56 11.89 10.10
C TYR A 389 -7.63 12.97 9.87
N LEU A 390 -8.60 13.09 10.77
CA LEU A 390 -9.64 14.10 10.66
C LEU A 390 -9.08 15.51 10.77
N ALA A 391 -8.17 15.76 11.71
CA ALA A 391 -7.51 17.06 11.85
C ALA A 391 -6.75 17.45 10.58
N ALA A 392 -5.99 16.51 9.99
CA ALA A 392 -5.31 16.72 8.72
C ALA A 392 -6.31 17.01 7.58
N ALA A 393 -7.39 16.25 7.49
CA ALA A 393 -8.44 16.47 6.48
C ALA A 393 -9.13 17.83 6.62
N MET A 394 -9.29 18.32 7.84
CA MET A 394 -9.89 19.65 8.09
C MET A 394 -8.98 20.80 7.64
N LEU A 395 -7.66 20.62 7.65
CA LEU A 395 -6.72 21.64 7.15
C LEU A 395 -6.95 21.92 5.65
N PHE A 396 -7.29 20.94 4.84
CA PHE A 396 -7.62 21.16 3.42
C PHE A 396 -8.88 22.00 3.19
N ARG A 397 -9.78 22.09 4.17
CA ARG A 397 -10.99 22.93 4.06
C ARG A 397 -10.70 24.42 4.31
N ILE A 398 -9.59 24.70 4.99
CA ILE A 398 -9.21 26.08 5.37
C ILE A 398 -8.39 26.75 4.26
N VAL A 399 -7.73 25.96 3.42
CA VAL A 399 -6.80 26.43 2.37
C VAL A 399 -7.48 26.67 1.00
N ARG A 400 -8.81 26.77 0.96
CA ARG A 400 -9.56 27.09 -0.27
C ARG A 400 -9.64 28.58 -0.54
#